data_1319b792fd446e798a5ccd422d24e054
#
_entry.id   1319b792fd446e798a5ccd422d24e054
#
_cell.length_a   1.000
_cell.length_b   1.000
_cell.length_c   1.000
_cell.angle_alpha   90.00
_cell.angle_beta   90.00
_cell.angle_gamma   90.00
#
_symmetry.space_group_name_H-M   'P 1'
#
loop_
_entity.id
_entity.type
_entity.pdbx_description
1 polymer ?
#
loop_
_entity_poly.entity_id
_entity_poly.type
_entity_poly.pdbx_seq_one_letter_code
_entity_poly.pdbx_strand_id
1 'polypeptide(L)'
;MDMKKLQSFYLVAKYGSLMRAANALKVSFPAISVQIKKLERELGVNLFHHSANRLILTPQGQVFFKEVGEVFKAFERAKASIAGDEDSYEVKVSISLGTDIAKFFAPQIASFLRKHSRLRMMLLARQPSETLTLVANGEVELGIGRFRGVPRGIHKIKLFENGVSLVFPPRHPVSRLHKIQVKDLAPYRLILLQQGSATRNAIDRVLMRCGVESQNVIEVATCQSALDLVREGIGIALVHDICVLSESDKKLHCIDMAEFFGKKDVMLIYRASAFLRMPHHELIDMFVKAAHSSPGSTISLDT
;
A
#
# COMPACT_ATOMS: atom_id res chain seq x y z
N MET A 1 -31.77 17.62 -4.14
CA MET A 1 -30.75 17.32 -3.09
C MET A 1 -29.96 18.57 -2.80
N ASP A 2 -29.75 18.95 -1.53
CA ASP A 2 -28.99 20.15 -1.13
C ASP A 2 -27.95 19.82 -0.05
N MET A 3 -26.98 20.72 0.17
CA MET A 3 -25.86 20.54 1.08
C MET A 3 -26.30 20.31 2.54
N LYS A 4 -27.41 20.93 2.96
CA LYS A 4 -27.93 20.77 4.35
C LYS A 4 -28.40 19.36 4.61
N LYS A 5 -29.09 18.71 3.64
CA LYS A 5 -29.53 17.33 3.75
C LYS A 5 -28.36 16.36 3.77
N LEU A 6 -27.35 16.61 2.91
CA LEU A 6 -26.12 15.80 2.90
C LEU A 6 -25.37 15.91 4.24
N GLN A 7 -25.25 17.11 4.80
CA GLN A 7 -24.59 17.36 6.07
C GLN A 7 -25.33 16.67 7.24
N SER A 8 -26.65 16.74 7.23
CA SER A 8 -27.48 16.03 8.23
C SER A 8 -27.27 14.53 8.15
N PHE A 9 -27.33 13.95 6.94
CA PHE A 9 -27.06 12.55 6.73
C PHE A 9 -25.67 12.14 7.23
N TYR A 10 -24.65 12.87 6.82
CA TYR A 10 -23.26 12.56 7.16
C TYR A 10 -23.02 12.56 8.67
N LEU A 11 -23.55 13.56 9.38
CA LEU A 11 -23.38 13.64 10.84
C LEU A 11 -24.22 12.59 11.58
N VAL A 12 -25.41 12.27 11.11
CA VAL A 12 -26.23 11.19 11.67
C VAL A 12 -25.50 9.85 11.51
N ALA A 13 -24.95 9.59 10.34
CA ALA A 13 -24.16 8.38 10.06
C ALA A 13 -22.89 8.31 10.93
N LYS A 14 -22.18 9.42 11.04
CA LYS A 14 -20.94 9.52 11.84
C LYS A 14 -21.17 9.30 13.34
N TYR A 15 -22.26 9.83 13.89
CA TYR A 15 -22.54 9.75 15.33
C TYR A 15 -23.43 8.58 15.72
N GLY A 16 -24.07 7.92 14.74
CA GLY A 16 -25.07 6.87 14.98
C GLY A 16 -26.28 7.36 15.77
N SER A 17 -26.53 8.68 15.81
CA SER A 17 -27.55 9.31 16.65
C SER A 17 -28.06 10.61 16.04
N LEU A 18 -29.38 10.66 15.84
CA LEU A 18 -30.08 11.88 15.37
C LEU A 18 -29.90 13.05 16.39
N MET A 19 -29.95 12.75 17.68
CA MET A 19 -29.82 13.77 18.72
C MET A 19 -28.42 14.39 18.73
N ARG A 20 -27.36 13.58 18.66
CA ARG A 20 -25.98 14.09 18.60
C ARG A 20 -25.72 14.91 17.33
N ALA A 21 -26.27 14.47 16.20
CA ALA A 21 -26.17 15.19 14.93
C ALA A 21 -26.95 16.52 14.97
N ALA A 22 -28.15 16.53 15.54
CA ALA A 22 -28.94 17.74 15.74
C ALA A 22 -28.21 18.79 16.60
N ASN A 23 -27.62 18.36 17.71
CA ASN A 23 -26.82 19.23 18.56
C ASN A 23 -25.60 19.79 17.83
N ALA A 24 -24.90 18.96 17.04
CA ALA A 24 -23.73 19.39 16.26
C ALA A 24 -24.09 20.43 15.19
N LEU A 25 -25.28 20.32 14.59
CA LEU A 25 -25.80 21.25 13.58
C LEU A 25 -26.55 22.44 14.15
N LYS A 26 -26.77 22.48 15.48
CA LYS A 26 -27.58 23.47 16.16
C LYS A 26 -29.01 23.59 15.60
N VAL A 27 -29.60 22.43 15.27
CA VAL A 27 -30.98 22.30 14.77
C VAL A 27 -31.81 21.44 15.73
N SER A 28 -33.15 21.50 15.60
CA SER A 28 -34.01 20.64 16.39
C SER A 28 -33.99 19.17 15.91
N PHE A 29 -34.23 18.23 16.82
CA PHE A 29 -34.35 16.81 16.50
C PHE A 29 -35.42 16.53 15.40
N PRO A 30 -36.64 17.14 15.42
CA PRO A 30 -37.57 16.96 14.32
C PRO A 30 -37.05 17.45 12.96
N ALA A 31 -36.30 18.56 12.95
CA ALA A 31 -35.76 19.12 11.72
C ALA A 31 -34.76 18.15 11.04
N ILE A 32 -33.85 17.56 11.82
CA ILE A 32 -32.89 16.61 11.24
C ILE A 32 -33.58 15.32 10.74
N SER A 33 -34.57 14.83 11.48
CA SER A 33 -35.37 13.66 11.06
C SER A 33 -36.10 13.91 9.75
N VAL A 34 -36.70 15.09 9.56
CA VAL A 34 -37.37 15.49 8.33
C VAL A 34 -36.37 15.60 7.17
N GLN A 35 -35.17 16.14 7.42
CA GLN A 35 -34.13 16.25 6.39
C GLN A 35 -33.67 14.88 5.89
N ILE A 36 -33.46 13.91 6.80
CA ILE A 36 -33.11 12.53 6.44
C ILE A 36 -34.23 11.90 5.59
N LYS A 37 -35.47 11.95 6.07
CA LYS A 37 -36.62 11.39 5.32
C LYS A 37 -36.84 12.03 3.94
N LYS A 38 -36.55 13.34 3.80
CA LYS A 38 -36.61 14.02 2.50
C LYS A 38 -35.48 13.51 1.59
N LEU A 39 -34.27 13.33 2.12
CA LEU A 39 -33.14 12.81 1.37
C LEU A 39 -33.41 11.39 0.86
N GLU A 40 -33.89 10.50 1.74
CA GLU A 40 -34.25 9.11 1.36
C GLU A 40 -35.34 9.06 0.29
N ARG A 41 -36.31 9.93 0.39
CA ARG A 41 -37.37 10.07 -0.66
C ARG A 41 -36.79 10.57 -1.99
N GLU A 42 -35.88 11.53 -1.97
CA GLU A 42 -35.24 12.05 -3.19
C GLU A 42 -34.37 11.00 -3.87
N LEU A 43 -33.75 10.11 -3.08
CA LEU A 43 -32.88 9.03 -3.58
C LEU A 43 -33.65 7.76 -3.91
N GLY A 44 -34.88 7.63 -3.45
CA GLY A 44 -35.71 6.43 -3.65
C GLY A 44 -35.24 5.22 -2.84
N VAL A 45 -34.38 5.40 -1.86
CA VAL A 45 -33.80 4.32 -1.04
C VAL A 45 -33.70 4.74 0.43
N ASN A 46 -33.85 3.77 1.32
CA ASN A 46 -33.58 3.99 2.74
C ASN A 46 -32.09 3.94 3.00
N LEU A 47 -31.55 4.97 3.66
CA LEU A 47 -30.13 5.07 4.03
C LEU A 47 -29.88 4.53 5.44
N PHE A 48 -30.92 4.50 6.26
CA PHE A 48 -30.85 3.98 7.63
C PHE A 48 -31.94 2.94 7.88
N HIS A 49 -31.67 2.01 8.79
CA HIS A 49 -32.67 1.16 9.44
C HIS A 49 -32.53 1.22 10.96
N HIS A 50 -33.63 0.96 11.64
CA HIS A 50 -33.65 0.88 13.09
C HIS A 50 -33.34 -0.55 13.54
N SER A 51 -32.36 -0.73 14.41
CA SER A 51 -32.07 -2.00 15.06
C SER A 51 -31.87 -1.78 16.56
N ALA A 52 -32.70 -2.39 17.38
CA ALA A 52 -32.60 -2.38 18.84
C ALA A 52 -32.22 -1.00 19.44
N ASN A 53 -32.98 0.04 19.14
CA ASN A 53 -32.76 1.42 19.59
C ASN A 53 -31.52 2.15 18.98
N ARG A 54 -30.90 1.62 17.93
CA ARG A 54 -29.81 2.27 17.19
C ARG A 54 -30.18 2.53 15.75
N LEU A 55 -29.71 3.64 15.24
CA LEU A 55 -29.81 3.99 13.83
C LEU A 55 -28.55 3.45 13.12
N ILE A 56 -28.74 2.51 12.20
CA ILE A 56 -27.65 1.82 11.51
C ILE A 56 -27.79 2.10 10.01
N LEU A 57 -26.66 2.31 9.31
CA LEU A 57 -26.66 2.46 7.85
C LEU A 57 -27.06 1.18 7.14
N THR A 58 -27.91 1.32 6.13
CA THR A 58 -28.15 0.26 5.14
C THR A 58 -26.91 0.06 4.26
N PRO A 59 -26.80 -1.02 3.45
CA PRO A 59 -25.72 -1.14 2.47
C PRO A 59 -25.63 0.06 1.53
N GLN A 60 -26.76 0.58 1.05
CA GLN A 60 -26.84 1.79 0.24
C GLN A 60 -26.39 3.02 1.04
N GLY A 61 -26.80 3.11 2.31
CA GLY A 61 -26.37 4.16 3.23
C GLY A 61 -24.85 4.16 3.45
N GLN A 62 -24.21 2.98 3.53
CA GLN A 62 -22.75 2.87 3.67
C GLN A 62 -22.02 3.40 2.45
N VAL A 63 -22.47 3.01 1.24
CA VAL A 63 -21.92 3.53 -0.01
C VAL A 63 -22.09 5.05 -0.07
N PHE A 64 -23.29 5.53 0.21
CA PHE A 64 -23.60 6.96 0.15
C PHE A 64 -22.83 7.78 1.21
N PHE A 65 -22.64 7.24 2.41
CA PHE A 65 -21.84 7.89 3.46
C PHE A 65 -20.40 8.15 3.02
N LYS A 66 -19.82 7.21 2.33
CA LYS A 66 -18.48 7.31 1.80
C LYS A 66 -18.37 8.40 0.73
N GLU A 67 -19.27 8.40 -0.24
CA GLU A 67 -19.27 9.37 -1.33
C GLU A 67 -19.57 10.81 -0.83
N VAL A 68 -20.53 10.96 0.09
CA VAL A 68 -20.84 12.25 0.72
C VAL A 68 -19.64 12.77 1.54
N GLY A 69 -18.89 11.88 2.19
CA GLY A 69 -17.65 12.23 2.88
C GLY A 69 -16.62 12.87 1.94
N GLU A 70 -16.47 12.34 0.72
CA GLU A 70 -15.57 12.92 -0.29
C GLU A 70 -16.05 14.29 -0.78
N VAL A 71 -17.38 14.48 -0.95
CA VAL A 71 -17.95 15.78 -1.32
C VAL A 71 -17.62 16.84 -0.25
N PHE A 72 -17.77 16.54 1.04
CA PHE A 72 -17.41 17.46 2.11
C PHE A 72 -15.93 17.77 2.16
N LYS A 73 -15.08 16.78 1.99
CA LYS A 73 -13.64 16.99 1.88
C LYS A 73 -13.29 17.92 0.71
N ALA A 74 -13.93 17.73 -0.45
CA ALA A 74 -13.75 18.59 -1.62
C ALA A 74 -14.20 20.03 -1.36
N PHE A 75 -15.34 20.20 -0.68
CA PHE A 75 -15.87 21.51 -0.34
C PHE A 75 -14.98 22.28 0.65
N GLU A 76 -14.51 21.64 1.71
CA GLU A 76 -13.58 22.28 2.65
C GLU A 76 -12.23 22.61 1.98
N ARG A 77 -11.79 21.78 1.04
CA ARG A 77 -10.60 22.08 0.22
C ARG A 77 -10.80 23.34 -0.64
N ALA A 78 -11.94 23.44 -1.32
CA ALA A 78 -12.25 24.61 -2.14
C ALA A 78 -12.29 25.91 -1.32
N LYS A 79 -12.84 25.86 -0.10
CA LYS A 79 -12.81 27.00 0.83
C LYS A 79 -11.39 27.41 1.22
N ALA A 80 -10.55 26.43 1.53
CA ALA A 80 -9.16 26.67 1.93
C ALA A 80 -8.35 27.32 0.80
N SER A 81 -8.55 26.89 -0.46
CA SER A 81 -7.84 27.48 -1.62
C SER A 81 -8.22 28.93 -1.88
N ILE A 82 -9.45 29.37 -1.55
CA ILE A 82 -9.89 30.77 -1.72
C ILE A 82 -9.38 31.66 -0.59
N ALA A 83 -9.23 31.10 0.62
CA ALA A 83 -8.79 31.85 1.78
C ALA A 83 -7.31 32.30 1.72
N GLY A 84 -6.57 31.95 0.68
CA GLY A 84 -5.13 32.22 0.55
C GLY A 84 -4.26 31.50 1.57
N ASP A 85 -4.86 30.58 2.30
CA ASP A 85 -4.29 29.85 3.43
C ASP A 85 -3.66 28.53 2.96
N GLU A 86 -3.07 28.53 1.75
CA GLU A 86 -2.29 27.37 1.26
C GLU A 86 -1.18 26.99 2.26
N ASP A 87 -0.74 27.95 3.06
CA ASP A 87 0.30 27.80 4.07
C ASP A 87 -0.19 27.28 5.43
N SER A 88 -1.48 27.39 5.75
CA SER A 88 -2.00 26.98 7.06
C SER A 88 -2.59 25.58 7.10
N TYR A 89 -2.83 24.94 5.94
CA TYR A 89 -3.42 23.61 5.90
C TYR A 89 -2.35 22.50 5.91
N GLU A 90 -2.32 21.78 7.00
CA GLU A 90 -1.57 20.54 7.15
C GLU A 90 -2.03 19.51 6.11
N VAL A 91 -1.29 19.38 4.99
CA VAL A 91 -1.63 18.37 3.97
C VAL A 91 -1.26 16.99 4.52
N LYS A 92 -2.25 16.16 4.73
CA LYS A 92 -2.05 14.76 5.08
C LYS A 92 -1.99 13.92 3.82
N VAL A 93 -0.93 13.13 3.68
CA VAL A 93 -0.77 12.12 2.62
C VAL A 93 -0.67 10.75 3.25
N SER A 94 -1.50 9.83 2.80
CA SER A 94 -1.51 8.45 3.28
C SER A 94 -1.10 7.50 2.16
N ILE A 95 -0.12 6.64 2.44
CA ILE A 95 0.45 5.68 1.50
C ILE A 95 0.45 4.30 2.12
N SER A 96 -0.06 3.30 1.40
CA SER A 96 0.07 1.90 1.77
C SER A 96 1.07 1.20 0.86
N LEU A 97 2.08 0.57 1.46
CA LEU A 97 3.17 -0.12 0.74
C LEU A 97 3.82 -1.18 1.63
N GLY A 98 4.51 -2.16 1.02
CA GLY A 98 5.28 -3.15 1.78
C GLY A 98 6.51 -2.54 2.47
N THR A 99 6.96 -3.16 3.55
CA THR A 99 8.13 -2.70 4.34
C THR A 99 9.39 -2.56 3.49
N ASP A 100 9.64 -3.50 2.60
CA ASP A 100 10.83 -3.49 1.73
C ASP A 100 10.78 -2.33 0.72
N ILE A 101 9.58 -2.05 0.18
CA ILE A 101 9.34 -0.91 -0.70
C ILE A 101 9.53 0.41 0.06
N ALA A 102 9.05 0.47 1.31
CA ALA A 102 9.23 1.65 2.17
C ALA A 102 10.72 1.90 2.45
N LYS A 103 11.48 0.84 2.77
CA LYS A 103 12.94 0.93 2.97
C LYS A 103 13.64 1.44 1.71
N PHE A 104 13.28 0.91 0.55
CA PHE A 104 13.86 1.30 -0.73
C PHE A 104 13.65 2.77 -1.04
N PHE A 105 12.45 3.29 -0.82
CA PHE A 105 12.12 4.70 -1.07
C PHE A 105 12.41 5.64 0.12
N ALA A 106 12.92 5.14 1.23
CA ALA A 106 13.17 5.96 2.43
C ALA A 106 14.04 7.20 2.18
N PRO A 107 15.14 7.16 1.39
CA PRO A 107 15.94 8.36 1.12
C PRO A 107 15.14 9.43 0.35
N GLN A 108 14.33 9.02 -0.62
CA GLN A 108 13.51 9.92 -1.44
C GLN A 108 12.36 10.51 -0.62
N ILE A 109 11.69 9.69 0.18
CA ILE A 109 10.65 10.14 1.12
C ILE A 109 11.23 11.15 2.11
N ALA A 110 12.40 10.88 2.67
CA ALA A 110 13.06 11.81 3.58
C ALA A 110 13.43 13.13 2.90
N SER A 111 13.92 13.09 1.66
CA SER A 111 14.20 14.28 0.87
C SER A 111 12.93 15.09 0.57
N PHE A 112 11.83 14.40 0.23
CA PHE A 112 10.54 15.01 -0.01
C PHE A 112 10.00 15.72 1.24
N LEU A 113 10.02 15.04 2.39
CA LEU A 113 9.54 15.61 3.67
C LEU A 113 10.37 16.81 4.12
N ARG A 114 11.68 16.85 3.82
CA ARG A 114 12.50 18.05 4.08
C ARG A 114 12.06 19.27 3.28
N LYS A 115 11.54 19.07 2.06
CA LYS A 115 11.01 20.17 1.23
C LYS A 115 9.60 20.59 1.65
N HIS A 116 8.83 19.68 2.21
CA HIS A 116 7.44 19.87 2.61
C HIS A 116 7.29 19.73 4.12
N SER A 117 7.88 20.62 4.89
CA SER A 117 7.99 20.56 6.36
C SER A 117 6.64 20.51 7.09
N ARG A 118 5.56 21.00 6.46
CA ARG A 118 4.19 21.01 7.02
C ARG A 118 3.34 19.82 6.55
N LEU A 119 3.91 18.92 5.75
CA LEU A 119 3.19 17.76 5.26
C LEU A 119 3.21 16.64 6.32
N ARG A 120 2.03 16.14 6.69
CA ARG A 120 1.90 14.90 7.48
C ARG A 120 1.79 13.71 6.56
N MET A 121 2.76 12.82 6.65
CA MET A 121 2.75 11.57 5.90
C MET A 121 2.45 10.39 6.80
N MET A 122 1.53 9.54 6.38
CA MET A 122 1.23 8.26 7.01
C MET A 122 1.65 7.14 6.07
N LEU A 123 2.61 6.32 6.51
CA LEU A 123 3.04 5.11 5.81
C LEU A 123 2.44 3.89 6.49
N LEU A 124 1.68 3.10 5.75
CA LEU A 124 1.04 1.89 6.24
C LEU A 124 1.69 0.66 5.58
N ALA A 125 2.29 -0.20 6.41
CA ALA A 125 2.82 -1.48 5.93
C ALA A 125 1.68 -2.50 5.81
N ARG A 126 1.29 -2.84 4.58
CA ARG A 126 0.20 -3.79 4.28
C ARG A 126 0.56 -4.70 3.11
N GLN A 127 -0.10 -5.85 3.07
CA GLN A 127 -0.03 -6.75 1.91
C GLN A 127 -0.69 -6.10 0.69
N PRO A 128 -0.27 -6.45 -0.55
CA PRO A 128 -0.82 -5.83 -1.76
C PRO A 128 -2.35 -5.94 -1.90
N SER A 129 -2.97 -7.04 -1.47
CA SER A 129 -4.43 -7.20 -1.47
C SER A 129 -5.12 -6.21 -0.54
N GLU A 130 -4.62 -6.03 0.67
CA GLU A 130 -5.14 -5.04 1.62
C GLU A 130 -4.91 -3.62 1.11
N THR A 131 -3.71 -3.33 0.57
CA THR A 131 -3.39 -2.04 -0.03
C THR A 131 -4.38 -1.67 -1.13
N LEU A 132 -4.71 -2.62 -2.02
CA LEU A 132 -5.69 -2.41 -3.09
C LEU A 132 -7.07 -2.07 -2.51
N THR A 133 -7.50 -2.77 -1.47
CA THR A 133 -8.77 -2.51 -0.78
C THR A 133 -8.78 -1.13 -0.13
N LEU A 134 -7.72 -0.75 0.60
CA LEU A 134 -7.61 0.55 1.25
C LEU A 134 -7.65 1.70 0.24
N VAL A 135 -6.96 1.56 -0.90
CA VAL A 135 -6.99 2.55 -1.99
C VAL A 135 -8.39 2.59 -2.63
N ALA A 136 -8.98 1.45 -2.98
CA ALA A 136 -10.31 1.38 -3.57
C ALA A 136 -11.38 2.01 -2.66
N ASN A 137 -11.24 1.81 -1.35
CA ASN A 137 -12.08 2.40 -0.34
C ASN A 137 -11.79 3.87 -0.04
N GLY A 138 -10.67 4.44 -0.50
CA GLY A 138 -10.24 5.80 -0.19
C GLY A 138 -9.80 6.00 1.25
N GLU A 139 -9.45 4.93 1.93
CA GLU A 139 -8.87 4.96 3.27
C GLU A 139 -7.41 5.42 3.22
N VAL A 140 -6.72 5.13 2.10
CA VAL A 140 -5.42 5.69 1.73
C VAL A 140 -5.46 6.28 0.32
N GLU A 141 -4.64 7.27 0.07
CA GLU A 141 -4.61 7.98 -1.22
C GLU A 141 -3.76 7.25 -2.25
N LEU A 142 -2.61 6.74 -1.85
CA LEU A 142 -1.66 6.05 -2.73
C LEU A 142 -1.39 4.64 -2.22
N GLY A 143 -1.18 3.71 -3.14
CA GLY A 143 -0.73 2.36 -2.84
C GLY A 143 0.47 1.98 -3.71
N ILE A 144 1.48 1.29 -3.15
CA ILE A 144 2.60 0.76 -3.92
C ILE A 144 2.76 -0.72 -3.63
N GLY A 145 2.78 -1.54 -4.68
CA GLY A 145 2.90 -2.99 -4.53
C GLY A 145 2.75 -3.75 -5.83
N ARG A 146 2.69 -5.08 -5.71
CA ARG A 146 2.42 -6.00 -6.81
C ARG A 146 0.94 -6.39 -6.79
N PHE A 147 0.16 -5.80 -7.67
CA PHE A 147 -1.29 -6.00 -7.69
C PHE A 147 -1.70 -7.00 -8.77
N ARG A 148 -2.61 -7.91 -8.45
CA ARG A 148 -3.29 -8.78 -9.40
C ARG A 148 -4.70 -8.25 -9.63
N GLY A 149 -5.06 -8.00 -10.91
CA GLY A 149 -6.43 -7.61 -11.23
C GLY A 149 -6.83 -6.26 -10.63
N VAL A 150 -6.17 -5.17 -11.01
CA VAL A 150 -6.56 -3.82 -10.58
C VAL A 150 -7.94 -3.48 -11.16
N PRO A 151 -8.96 -3.16 -10.33
CA PRO A 151 -10.32 -2.92 -10.79
C PRO A 151 -10.44 -1.61 -11.59
N ARG A 152 -11.56 -1.47 -12.34
CA ARG A 152 -11.91 -0.21 -13.01
C ARG A 152 -12.01 0.91 -11.97
N GLY A 153 -11.60 2.13 -12.35
CA GLY A 153 -11.61 3.29 -11.45
C GLY A 153 -10.36 3.44 -10.57
N ILE A 154 -9.36 2.57 -10.73
CA ILE A 154 -8.05 2.71 -10.14
C ILE A 154 -7.02 3.00 -11.23
N HIS A 155 -6.30 4.11 -11.14
CA HIS A 155 -5.13 4.39 -11.95
C HIS A 155 -3.95 3.56 -11.46
N LYS A 156 -3.12 3.12 -12.42
CA LYS A 156 -1.91 2.34 -12.16
C LYS A 156 -0.73 2.92 -12.96
N ILE A 157 0.40 3.05 -12.30
CA ILE A 157 1.66 3.47 -12.91
C ILE A 157 2.69 2.38 -12.60
N LYS A 158 3.32 1.82 -13.62
CA LYS A 158 4.45 0.87 -13.43
C LYS A 158 5.64 1.66 -12.89
N LEU A 159 6.22 1.21 -11.78
CA LEU A 159 7.44 1.77 -11.22
C LEU A 159 8.66 0.98 -11.72
N PHE A 160 8.75 -0.28 -11.36
CA PHE A 160 9.87 -1.15 -11.73
C PHE A 160 9.44 -2.62 -11.73
N GLU A 161 10.33 -3.48 -12.18
CA GLU A 161 10.17 -4.93 -12.03
C GLU A 161 10.94 -5.41 -10.80
N ASN A 162 10.38 -6.37 -10.09
CA ASN A 162 10.97 -6.98 -8.91
C ASN A 162 10.83 -8.50 -8.99
N GLY A 163 11.95 -9.18 -8.81
CA GLY A 163 12.06 -10.64 -8.83
C GLY A 163 12.48 -11.20 -7.47
N VAL A 164 13.24 -12.28 -7.54
CA VAL A 164 13.80 -12.98 -6.39
C VAL A 164 15.31 -13.14 -6.59
N SER A 165 16.09 -12.75 -5.60
CA SER A 165 17.53 -12.96 -5.52
C SER A 165 17.87 -14.02 -4.50
N LEU A 166 18.86 -14.84 -4.82
CA LEU A 166 19.56 -15.70 -3.87
C LEU A 166 20.65 -14.87 -3.18
N VAL A 167 20.63 -14.87 -1.85
CA VAL A 167 21.61 -14.15 -1.02
C VAL A 167 22.35 -15.14 -0.11
N PHE A 168 23.66 -15.01 -0.06
CA PHE A 168 24.52 -15.89 0.73
C PHE A 168 25.76 -15.15 1.24
N PRO A 169 26.39 -15.65 2.34
CA PRO A 169 27.56 -15.01 2.91
C PRO A 169 28.81 -15.25 2.05
N PRO A 170 29.88 -14.45 2.17
CA PRO A 170 31.17 -14.70 1.53
C PRO A 170 31.69 -16.08 1.88
N ARG A 171 32.34 -16.73 0.91
CA ARG A 171 32.91 -18.09 1.06
C ARG A 171 31.89 -19.21 1.28
N HIS A 172 30.60 -18.98 1.08
CA HIS A 172 29.60 -20.05 1.11
C HIS A 172 29.86 -21.04 -0.03
N PRO A 173 29.72 -22.37 0.17
CA PRO A 173 30.00 -23.37 -0.86
C PRO A 173 29.24 -23.15 -2.18
N VAL A 174 28.03 -22.58 -2.13
CA VAL A 174 27.24 -22.24 -3.32
C VAL A 174 27.95 -21.28 -4.27
N SER A 175 28.88 -20.44 -3.78
CA SER A 175 29.67 -19.52 -4.61
C SER A 175 30.65 -20.19 -5.57
N ARG A 176 30.93 -21.48 -5.36
CA ARG A 176 31.82 -22.26 -6.23
C ARG A 176 31.13 -22.80 -7.47
N LEU A 177 29.83 -22.69 -7.55
CA LEU A 177 29.04 -23.15 -8.68
C LEU A 177 29.09 -22.13 -9.82
N HIS A 178 29.50 -22.54 -11.02
CA HIS A 178 29.54 -21.67 -12.19
C HIS A 178 28.14 -21.21 -12.63
N LYS A 179 27.13 -22.09 -12.50
CA LYS A 179 25.71 -21.78 -12.77
C LYS A 179 24.88 -22.43 -11.69
N ILE A 180 24.23 -21.62 -10.88
CA ILE A 180 23.38 -22.10 -9.77
C ILE A 180 22.02 -22.49 -10.33
N GLN A 181 21.62 -23.74 -10.05
CA GLN A 181 20.29 -24.26 -10.30
C GLN A 181 19.50 -24.34 -9.00
N VAL A 182 18.18 -24.31 -9.08
CA VAL A 182 17.32 -24.40 -7.87
C VAL A 182 17.58 -25.67 -7.07
N LYS A 183 17.85 -26.80 -7.74
CA LYS A 183 18.19 -28.09 -7.09
C LYS A 183 19.47 -28.04 -6.24
N ASP A 184 20.40 -27.16 -6.59
CA ASP A 184 21.67 -27.02 -5.88
C ASP A 184 21.49 -26.36 -4.51
N LEU A 185 20.31 -25.81 -4.23
CA LEU A 185 19.96 -25.22 -2.95
C LEU A 185 19.55 -26.28 -1.90
N ALA A 186 19.22 -27.51 -2.32
CA ALA A 186 18.71 -28.56 -1.45
C ALA A 186 19.61 -28.91 -0.24
N PRO A 187 20.97 -28.93 -0.36
CA PRO A 187 21.85 -29.23 0.76
C PRO A 187 21.91 -28.14 1.83
N TYR A 188 21.43 -26.93 1.53
CA TYR A 188 21.64 -25.77 2.39
C TYR A 188 20.38 -25.42 3.18
N ARG A 189 20.58 -24.81 4.34
CA ARG A 189 19.49 -24.21 5.11
C ARG A 189 18.95 -22.99 4.38
N LEU A 190 17.65 -23.02 4.05
CA LEU A 190 16.96 -21.92 3.37
C LEU A 190 16.31 -20.99 4.38
N ILE A 191 16.54 -19.70 4.21
CA ILE A 191 15.86 -18.64 4.96
C ILE A 191 14.85 -18.01 4.02
N LEU A 192 13.56 -18.15 4.34
CA LEU A 192 12.45 -17.74 3.49
C LEU A 192 11.49 -16.84 4.27
N LEU A 193 10.74 -16.01 3.54
CA LEU A 193 9.65 -15.25 4.15
C LEU A 193 8.54 -16.19 4.62
N GLN A 194 7.76 -15.73 5.58
CA GLN A 194 6.59 -16.46 6.10
C GLN A 194 5.63 -16.86 4.97
N GLN A 195 4.92 -17.96 5.18
CA GLN A 195 3.87 -18.42 4.26
C GLN A 195 2.76 -17.37 4.08
N GLY A 196 2.02 -17.48 2.98
CA GLY A 196 0.91 -16.59 2.67
C GLY A 196 1.26 -15.40 1.76
N SER A 197 2.55 -15.03 1.62
CA SER A 197 2.93 -14.02 0.64
C SER A 197 2.95 -14.58 -0.79
N ALA A 198 2.60 -13.76 -1.79
CA ALA A 198 2.63 -14.17 -3.19
C ALA A 198 4.03 -14.60 -3.66
N THR A 199 5.09 -14.02 -3.06
CA THR A 199 6.49 -14.38 -3.35
C THR A 199 6.84 -15.71 -2.75
N ARG A 200 6.53 -15.95 -1.46
CA ARG A 200 6.78 -17.24 -0.83
C ARG A 200 6.06 -18.37 -1.59
N ASN A 201 4.80 -18.19 -1.94
CA ASN A 201 4.04 -19.15 -2.74
C ASN A 201 4.67 -19.41 -4.13
N ALA A 202 5.31 -18.42 -4.74
CA ALA A 202 6.03 -18.61 -6.00
C ALA A 202 7.32 -19.40 -5.78
N ILE A 203 8.07 -19.09 -4.74
CA ILE A 203 9.30 -19.81 -4.36
C ILE A 203 8.97 -21.28 -4.06
N ASP A 204 8.00 -21.55 -3.19
CA ASP A 204 7.62 -22.90 -2.81
C ASP A 204 7.23 -23.77 -4.01
N ARG A 205 6.46 -23.22 -4.97
CA ARG A 205 6.11 -23.93 -6.21
C ARG A 205 7.31 -24.30 -7.07
N VAL A 206 8.33 -23.44 -7.12
CA VAL A 206 9.53 -23.72 -7.89
C VAL A 206 10.42 -24.73 -7.18
N LEU A 207 10.63 -24.58 -5.86
CA LEU A 207 11.36 -25.54 -5.05
C LEU A 207 10.75 -26.94 -5.19
N MET A 208 9.43 -27.07 -5.01
CA MET A 208 8.69 -28.31 -5.15
C MET A 208 8.87 -28.95 -6.54
N ARG A 209 8.75 -28.16 -7.61
CA ARG A 209 8.94 -28.65 -8.99
C ARG A 209 10.36 -29.14 -9.27
N CYS A 210 11.34 -28.57 -8.58
CA CYS A 210 12.75 -28.97 -8.71
C CYS A 210 13.17 -30.08 -7.71
N GLY A 211 12.22 -30.64 -6.96
CA GLY A 211 12.49 -31.70 -5.97
C GLY A 211 13.30 -31.20 -4.78
N VAL A 212 13.27 -29.90 -4.48
CA VAL A 212 13.91 -29.33 -3.30
C VAL A 212 12.94 -29.41 -2.13
N GLU A 213 12.98 -30.52 -1.41
CA GLU A 213 12.30 -30.66 -0.13
C GLU A 213 13.14 -29.98 0.95
N SER A 214 12.71 -28.82 1.36
CA SER A 214 13.43 -28.03 2.34
C SER A 214 13.08 -28.49 3.75
N GLN A 215 13.77 -29.52 4.22
CA GLN A 215 13.68 -29.98 5.63
C GLN A 215 14.30 -28.97 6.62
N ASN A 216 15.09 -28.03 6.13
CA ASN A 216 15.80 -27.01 6.92
C ASN A 216 15.41 -25.60 6.49
N VAL A 217 14.14 -25.19 6.69
CA VAL A 217 13.69 -23.83 6.46
C VAL A 217 13.64 -23.04 7.76
N ILE A 218 14.21 -21.84 7.74
CA ILE A 218 13.93 -20.80 8.72
C ILE A 218 12.94 -19.82 8.10
N GLU A 219 11.79 -19.64 8.74
CA GLU A 219 10.80 -18.66 8.32
C GLU A 219 10.98 -17.34 9.08
N VAL A 220 10.97 -16.24 8.32
CA VAL A 220 11.15 -14.89 8.86
C VAL A 220 10.06 -13.96 8.37
N ALA A 221 9.73 -12.96 9.18
CA ALA A 221 8.68 -11.99 8.84
C ALA A 221 9.11 -10.96 7.79
N THR A 222 10.41 -10.63 7.72
CA THR A 222 10.92 -9.55 6.87
C THR A 222 12.17 -9.97 6.12
N CYS A 223 12.41 -9.36 4.95
CA CYS A 223 13.66 -9.56 4.21
C CYS A 223 14.88 -9.14 5.06
N GLN A 224 14.75 -8.07 5.87
CA GLN A 224 15.86 -7.64 6.72
C GLN A 224 16.30 -8.75 7.69
N SER A 225 15.35 -9.39 8.36
CA SER A 225 15.66 -10.53 9.25
C SER A 225 16.32 -11.69 8.48
N ALA A 226 15.92 -11.93 7.22
CA ALA A 226 16.58 -12.91 6.38
C ALA A 226 18.04 -12.55 6.11
N LEU A 227 18.30 -11.30 5.71
CA LEU A 227 19.66 -10.80 5.44
C LEU A 227 20.55 -10.83 6.69
N ASP A 228 19.99 -10.50 7.86
CA ASP A 228 20.73 -10.56 9.13
C ASP A 228 21.19 -11.98 9.45
N LEU A 229 20.30 -12.97 9.31
CA LEU A 229 20.66 -14.39 9.51
C LEU A 229 21.70 -14.89 8.48
N VAL A 230 21.61 -14.41 7.23
CA VAL A 230 22.63 -14.72 6.22
C VAL A 230 23.98 -14.14 6.60
N ARG A 231 24.05 -12.91 7.14
CA ARG A 231 25.31 -12.30 7.64
C ARG A 231 25.96 -13.12 8.73
N GLU A 232 25.15 -13.70 9.60
CA GLU A 232 25.63 -14.60 10.68
C GLU A 232 25.99 -16.01 10.17
N GLY A 233 25.91 -16.26 8.85
CA GLY A 233 26.27 -17.55 8.25
C GLY A 233 25.31 -18.69 8.54
N ILE A 234 24.09 -18.41 8.97
CA ILE A 234 23.09 -19.43 9.37
C ILE A 234 22.57 -20.22 8.16
N GLY A 235 22.57 -19.59 6.96
CA GLY A 235 22.07 -20.21 5.74
C GLY A 235 22.11 -19.26 4.56
N ILE A 236 21.32 -19.59 3.54
CA ILE A 236 21.15 -18.77 2.32
C ILE A 236 19.68 -18.34 2.22
N ALA A 237 19.41 -17.17 1.65
CA ALA A 237 18.07 -16.64 1.59
C ALA A 237 17.59 -16.43 0.15
N LEU A 238 16.29 -16.67 -0.09
CA LEU A 238 15.59 -16.22 -1.29
C LEU A 238 14.71 -15.04 -0.90
N VAL A 239 15.10 -13.84 -1.34
CA VAL A 239 14.45 -12.58 -0.97
C VAL A 239 14.08 -11.76 -2.22
N HIS A 240 13.30 -10.70 -2.03
CA HIS A 240 13.01 -9.76 -3.11
C HIS A 240 14.26 -9.01 -3.57
N ASP A 241 14.43 -8.77 -4.87
CA ASP A 241 15.57 -8.00 -5.41
C ASP A 241 15.68 -6.63 -4.76
N ILE A 242 14.55 -5.96 -4.51
CA ILE A 242 14.49 -4.65 -3.88
C ILE A 242 15.14 -4.61 -2.49
N CYS A 243 15.16 -5.73 -1.78
CA CYS A 243 15.78 -5.82 -0.46
C CYS A 243 17.30 -5.74 -0.56
N VAL A 244 17.83 -6.32 -1.62
CA VAL A 244 19.27 -6.33 -1.90
C VAL A 244 19.71 -4.98 -2.46
N LEU A 245 18.94 -4.37 -3.35
CA LEU A 245 19.23 -3.04 -3.92
C LEU A 245 19.25 -1.94 -2.86
N SER A 246 18.47 -2.09 -1.80
CA SER A 246 18.44 -1.14 -0.68
C SER A 246 19.52 -1.42 0.38
N GLU A 247 20.31 -2.47 0.21
CA GLU A 247 21.34 -2.87 1.16
C GLU A 247 22.68 -2.23 0.80
N SER A 248 23.22 -1.45 1.72
CA SER A 248 24.54 -0.81 1.58
C SER A 248 25.71 -1.72 1.96
N ASP A 249 25.41 -2.88 2.56
CA ASP A 249 26.45 -3.79 3.04
C ASP A 249 26.94 -4.72 1.92
N LYS A 250 28.14 -4.42 1.40
CA LYS A 250 28.84 -5.19 0.36
C LYS A 250 29.31 -6.58 0.83
N LYS A 251 28.98 -7.00 2.05
CA LYS A 251 29.44 -8.28 2.62
C LYS A 251 28.64 -9.49 2.16
N LEU A 252 27.50 -9.31 1.49
CA LEU A 252 26.67 -10.41 1.00
C LEU A 252 26.83 -10.57 -0.51
N HIS A 253 26.86 -11.81 -0.96
CA HIS A 253 26.76 -12.14 -2.37
C HIS A 253 25.30 -12.31 -2.77
N CYS A 254 24.95 -11.78 -3.95
CA CYS A 254 23.59 -11.79 -4.48
C CYS A 254 23.59 -12.29 -5.92
N ILE A 255 22.67 -13.18 -6.25
CA ILE A 255 22.48 -13.69 -7.60
C ILE A 255 21.02 -13.54 -7.98
N ASP A 256 20.76 -12.91 -9.13
CA ASP A 256 19.41 -12.79 -9.71
C ASP A 256 18.91 -14.18 -10.10
N MET A 257 17.75 -14.56 -9.59
CA MET A 257 17.10 -15.84 -9.85
C MET A 257 15.87 -15.68 -10.77
N ALA A 258 15.83 -14.60 -11.56
CA ALA A 258 14.70 -14.30 -12.46
C ALA A 258 14.45 -15.39 -13.50
N GLU A 259 15.48 -16.13 -13.92
CA GLU A 259 15.35 -17.28 -14.82
C GLU A 259 14.36 -18.32 -14.26
N PHE A 260 14.31 -18.50 -12.92
CA PHE A 260 13.48 -19.50 -12.27
C PHE A 260 12.17 -18.94 -11.71
N PHE A 261 12.19 -17.73 -11.16
CA PHE A 261 11.05 -17.16 -10.44
C PHE A 261 10.31 -16.07 -11.22
N GLY A 262 10.94 -15.56 -12.31
CA GLY A 262 10.44 -14.44 -13.10
C GLY A 262 10.45 -13.12 -12.33
N LYS A 263 10.19 -12.03 -13.05
CA LYS A 263 9.98 -10.69 -12.46
C LYS A 263 8.52 -10.30 -12.56
N LYS A 264 8.09 -9.42 -11.67
CA LYS A 264 6.73 -8.90 -11.61
C LYS A 264 6.75 -7.39 -11.43
N ASP A 265 5.81 -6.72 -12.09
CA ASP A 265 5.68 -5.27 -11.97
C ASP A 265 5.30 -4.85 -10.56
N VAL A 266 6.04 -3.90 -10.02
CA VAL A 266 5.65 -3.09 -8.87
C VAL A 266 5.00 -1.83 -9.42
N MET A 267 3.79 -1.56 -8.96
CA MET A 267 2.95 -0.46 -9.44
C MET A 267 2.61 0.49 -8.31
N LEU A 268 2.49 1.76 -8.64
CA LEU A 268 1.81 2.77 -7.86
C LEU A 268 0.36 2.83 -8.32
N ILE A 269 -0.57 2.85 -7.38
CA ILE A 269 -2.02 2.91 -7.64
C ILE A 269 -2.68 4.03 -6.84
N TYR A 270 -3.73 4.62 -7.40
CA TYR A 270 -4.61 5.59 -6.75
C TYR A 270 -5.98 5.61 -7.43
N ARG A 271 -7.02 6.06 -6.74
CA ARG A 271 -8.38 6.15 -7.34
C ARG A 271 -8.42 7.20 -8.44
N ALA A 272 -9.10 6.90 -9.55
CA ALA A 272 -9.35 7.86 -10.63
C ALA A 272 -10.18 9.08 -10.14
N SER A 273 -11.07 8.85 -9.18
CA SER A 273 -11.87 9.91 -8.54
C SER A 273 -11.14 10.61 -7.39
N ALA A 274 -9.89 10.24 -7.07
CA ALA A 274 -9.15 10.89 -6.01
C ALA A 274 -8.77 12.32 -6.39
N PHE A 275 -9.06 13.26 -5.50
CA PHE A 275 -8.57 14.61 -5.65
C PHE A 275 -7.14 14.69 -5.13
N LEU A 276 -6.18 14.59 -6.05
CA LEU A 276 -4.76 14.72 -5.75
C LEU A 276 -4.35 16.20 -5.80
N ARG A 277 -3.74 16.71 -4.72
CA ARG A 277 -3.16 18.05 -4.64
C ARG A 277 -1.74 18.04 -5.18
N MET A 278 -1.14 19.24 -5.33
CA MET A 278 0.25 19.41 -5.77
C MET A 278 1.24 18.45 -5.05
N PRO A 279 1.26 18.34 -3.71
CA PRO A 279 2.19 17.43 -3.04
C PRO A 279 2.02 15.95 -3.43
N HIS A 280 0.80 15.50 -3.78
CA HIS A 280 0.59 14.13 -4.26
C HIS A 280 1.20 13.92 -5.65
N HIS A 281 1.03 14.88 -6.56
CA HIS A 281 1.62 14.81 -7.91
C HIS A 281 3.14 14.80 -7.84
N GLU A 282 3.73 15.70 -7.06
CA GLU A 282 5.18 15.75 -6.84
C GLU A 282 5.70 14.45 -6.22
N LEU A 283 4.94 13.86 -5.30
CA LEU A 283 5.28 12.60 -4.66
C LEU A 283 5.21 11.42 -5.63
N ILE A 284 4.18 11.36 -6.49
CA ILE A 284 4.06 10.38 -7.57
C ILE A 284 5.25 10.51 -8.53
N ASP A 285 5.56 11.73 -8.96
CA ASP A 285 6.70 12.01 -9.84
C ASP A 285 8.04 11.61 -9.20
N MET A 286 8.19 11.85 -7.90
CA MET A 286 9.36 11.42 -7.14
C MET A 286 9.50 9.88 -7.15
N PHE A 287 8.42 9.13 -6.89
CA PHE A 287 8.45 7.67 -6.93
C PHE A 287 8.79 7.15 -8.33
N VAL A 288 8.20 7.73 -9.37
CA VAL A 288 8.47 7.35 -10.75
C VAL A 288 9.94 7.61 -11.13
N LYS A 289 10.46 8.81 -10.84
CA LYS A 289 11.86 9.17 -11.11
C LYS A 289 12.83 8.26 -10.35
N ALA A 290 12.59 8.04 -9.05
CA ALA A 290 13.44 7.19 -8.22
C ALA A 290 13.47 5.74 -8.71
N ALA A 291 12.32 5.23 -9.18
CA ALA A 291 12.20 3.89 -9.73
C ALA A 291 13.04 3.69 -11.01
N HIS A 292 13.11 4.70 -11.88
CA HIS A 292 13.89 4.67 -13.12
C HIS A 292 15.40 4.91 -12.90
N SER A 293 15.77 5.57 -11.80
CA SER A 293 17.17 5.86 -11.46
C SER A 293 17.87 4.72 -10.73
N SER A 294 17.15 3.64 -10.41
CA SER A 294 17.70 2.52 -9.66
C SER A 294 18.46 1.54 -10.57
N PRO A 295 19.65 1.05 -10.17
CA PRO A 295 20.51 0.20 -10.99
C PRO A 295 19.94 -1.18 -11.35
N GLY A 296 18.71 -1.47 -10.99
CA GLY A 296 18.02 -2.72 -11.33
C GLY A 296 17.45 -2.79 -12.75
N SER A 297 17.52 -1.72 -13.54
CA SER A 297 17.11 -1.75 -14.96
C SER A 297 18.19 -2.26 -15.92
N THR A 298 19.43 -2.44 -15.43
CA THR A 298 20.52 -2.98 -16.27
C THR A 298 21.57 -3.65 -15.38
N ILE A 299 21.31 -4.87 -14.93
CA ILE A 299 22.39 -5.76 -14.50
C ILE A 299 22.71 -6.64 -15.71
N SER A 300 23.46 -6.10 -16.66
CA SER A 300 24.30 -6.90 -17.53
C SER A 300 25.50 -7.33 -16.69
N LEU A 301 25.61 -8.60 -16.46
CA LEU A 301 26.83 -9.24 -15.98
C LEU A 301 27.88 -9.08 -17.08
N ASP A 302 28.81 -8.15 -16.92
CA ASP A 302 30.12 -8.27 -17.54
C ASP A 302 30.98 -9.13 -16.64
N THR A 303 31.32 -10.31 -17.22
CA THR A 303 32.36 -11.32 -16.94
C THR A 303 33.09 -11.27 -15.59
#